data_6bbcd529ce6dc7ab0a48639539eed1be
#
_entry.id   6bbcd529ce6dc7ab0a48639539eed1be
#
_cell.length_a   1.000
_cell.length_b   1.000
_cell.length_c   1.000
_cell.angle_alpha   90.00
_cell.angle_beta   90.00
_cell.angle_gamma   90.00
#
_symmetry.space_group_name_H-M   'P 1'
#
loop_
_entity.id
_entity.type
_entity.pdbx_description
1 polymer ?
#
loop_
_entity_poly.entity_id
_entity_poly.type
_entity_poly.pdbx_seq_one_letter_code
_entity_poly.pdbx_strand_id
1 'polypeptide(L)'
;MTNYNTATLANGLRVIHMPSQSPVVYLGIGIRAGSRQENAGEEGLAHYCEHTTFKGTQRRSSLQILNCLETVGGDLNAFTNKEDTVFYAAILKEHLSRAVDLLFDIVFHSIYPAEELRHEADVICDEIESYNDSPAELIYDEFENLIFQGLPLGHNILGTRERVLSFTTADAQRFTQRHYCPQHAVFFLYGDVNFQRLVKMLETRGGKQEVRESLRADRPNSEDSLPSDVSPLISHPSPLTSENHHQAHVMLGSQTFGYEDPRRMSLYLLNNLLGGPGMNARLNLSLREREGLVYTVESSMASYSDTGCWSVYFGCDHHDVKRCLHLVNKELDRLMQHPLSERQLSAAKRQLKGQIAIACDNREQYALDFAKHFLHYGKERSIGQLLQQIDALTAPQLQDVAQHVFAPTRLQQLIL
;
A
#
# COMPACT_ATOMS: atom_id res chain seq x y z
N MET A 1 -6.40 25.29 -7.40
CA MET A 1 -7.09 24.52 -6.34
C MET A 1 -7.71 23.31 -7.01
N THR A 2 -7.38 22.12 -6.61
CA THR A 2 -8.04 20.88 -7.04
C THR A 2 -9.43 20.90 -6.42
N ASN A 3 -10.49 21.02 -7.23
CA ASN A 3 -11.86 21.02 -6.72
C ASN A 3 -12.37 19.59 -6.68
N TYR A 4 -12.26 18.94 -5.53
CA TYR A 4 -12.98 17.70 -5.28
C TYR A 4 -14.45 17.96 -4.96
N ASN A 5 -15.29 17.01 -5.29
CA ASN A 5 -16.66 16.92 -4.81
C ASN A 5 -16.74 15.75 -3.84
N THR A 6 -17.32 15.94 -2.66
CA THR A 6 -17.46 14.90 -1.64
C THR A 6 -18.88 14.79 -1.14
N ALA A 7 -19.30 13.60 -0.76
CA ALA A 7 -20.58 13.31 -0.14
C ALA A 7 -20.48 12.10 0.81
N THR A 8 -21.43 11.98 1.71
CA THR A 8 -21.66 10.75 2.48
C THR A 8 -23.09 10.30 2.24
N LEU A 9 -23.27 9.07 1.75
CA LEU A 9 -24.59 8.48 1.48
C LEU A 9 -25.31 8.09 2.77
N ALA A 10 -26.62 7.86 2.70
CA ALA A 10 -27.43 7.48 3.85
C ALA A 10 -26.95 6.18 4.55
N ASN A 11 -26.35 5.26 3.80
CA ASN A 11 -25.77 4.02 4.32
C ASN A 11 -24.35 4.18 4.90
N GLY A 12 -23.80 5.39 4.95
CA GLY A 12 -22.48 5.70 5.48
C GLY A 12 -21.33 5.62 4.47
N LEU A 13 -21.57 5.21 3.21
CA LEU A 13 -20.55 5.19 2.17
C LEU A 13 -20.11 6.62 1.85
N ARG A 14 -18.81 6.89 1.99
CA ARG A 14 -18.21 8.17 1.62
C ARG A 14 -17.89 8.16 0.12
N VAL A 15 -18.09 9.29 -0.52
CA VAL A 15 -17.87 9.47 -1.96
C VAL A 15 -16.90 10.62 -2.18
N ILE A 16 -15.89 10.41 -3.02
CA ILE A 16 -14.99 11.47 -3.49
C ILE A 16 -14.92 11.44 -5.01
N HIS A 17 -15.07 12.59 -5.64
CA HIS A 17 -14.99 12.76 -7.09
C HIS A 17 -14.04 13.90 -7.43
N MET A 18 -13.09 13.61 -8.32
CA MET A 18 -12.25 14.63 -8.94
C MET A 18 -12.66 14.82 -10.41
N PRO A 19 -13.18 15.99 -10.79
CA PRO A 19 -13.55 16.28 -12.17
C PRO A 19 -12.33 16.28 -13.10
N SER A 20 -12.50 15.73 -14.30
CA SER A 20 -11.52 15.71 -15.38
C SER A 20 -12.24 15.82 -16.73
N GLN A 21 -11.56 16.27 -17.77
CA GLN A 21 -12.10 16.32 -19.13
C GLN A 21 -11.83 15.03 -19.93
N SER A 22 -11.25 14.01 -19.30
CA SER A 22 -10.97 12.72 -19.95
C SER A 22 -12.26 11.99 -20.29
N PRO A 23 -12.37 11.36 -21.48
CA PRO A 23 -13.46 10.44 -21.79
C PRO A 23 -13.37 9.13 -21.00
N VAL A 24 -12.17 8.77 -20.52
CA VAL A 24 -11.95 7.63 -19.62
C VAL A 24 -12.19 8.09 -18.20
N VAL A 25 -12.95 7.31 -17.45
CA VAL A 25 -13.15 7.45 -16.01
C VAL A 25 -12.44 6.33 -15.26
N TYR A 26 -11.79 6.71 -14.16
CA TYR A 26 -11.21 5.77 -13.19
C TYR A 26 -12.07 5.83 -11.93
N LEU A 27 -12.58 4.69 -11.52
CA LEU A 27 -13.50 4.63 -10.38
C LEU A 27 -13.26 3.35 -9.59
N GLY A 28 -13.64 3.35 -8.32
CA GLY A 28 -13.48 2.17 -7.48
C GLY A 28 -14.09 2.31 -6.10
N ILE A 29 -13.96 1.23 -5.35
CA ILE A 29 -14.32 1.15 -3.94
C ILE A 29 -13.08 0.74 -3.17
N GLY A 30 -12.60 1.63 -2.30
CA GLY A 30 -11.55 1.34 -1.33
C GLY A 30 -12.19 0.92 0.00
N ILE A 31 -11.71 -0.17 0.56
CA ILE A 31 -12.10 -0.71 1.87
C ILE A 31 -10.95 -0.47 2.85
N ARG A 32 -11.26 0.06 4.05
CA ARG A 32 -10.26 0.28 5.11
C ARG A 32 -10.01 -1.04 5.87
N ALA A 33 -9.54 -2.04 5.14
CA ALA A 33 -9.10 -3.32 5.67
C ALA A 33 -8.10 -3.96 4.69
N GLY A 34 -7.01 -4.46 5.23
CA GLY A 34 -5.98 -5.22 4.55
C GLY A 34 -5.46 -6.28 5.51
N SER A 35 -4.22 -6.76 5.31
CA SER A 35 -3.68 -7.82 6.15
C SER A 35 -3.53 -7.40 7.62
N ARG A 36 -3.30 -6.12 7.92
CA ARG A 36 -3.24 -5.59 9.29
C ARG A 36 -4.51 -5.85 10.11
N GLN A 37 -5.67 -5.98 9.47
CA GLN A 37 -6.97 -6.21 10.11
C GLN A 37 -7.31 -7.69 10.29
N GLU A 38 -6.41 -8.58 9.91
CA GLU A 38 -6.52 -10.02 10.15
C GLU A 38 -6.30 -10.34 11.63
N ASN A 39 -7.07 -11.27 12.15
CA ASN A 39 -6.84 -11.82 13.48
C ASN A 39 -5.79 -12.94 13.42
N ALA A 40 -5.28 -13.36 14.57
CA ALA A 40 -4.41 -14.53 14.65
C ALA A 40 -5.11 -15.76 14.03
N GLY A 41 -4.46 -16.37 13.05
CA GLY A 41 -4.99 -17.48 12.26
C GLY A 41 -5.73 -17.10 10.99
N GLU A 42 -5.85 -15.80 10.68
CA GLU A 42 -6.44 -15.29 9.46
C GLU A 42 -5.35 -14.74 8.48
N GLU A 43 -4.07 -15.00 8.73
CA GLU A 43 -2.97 -14.46 7.95
C GLU A 43 -3.09 -14.87 6.46
N GLY A 44 -3.25 -13.89 5.57
CA GLY A 44 -3.52 -14.06 4.13
C GLY A 44 -4.99 -14.00 3.74
N LEU A 45 -5.92 -13.87 4.69
CA LEU A 45 -7.36 -13.91 4.41
C LEU A 45 -7.84 -12.65 3.67
N ALA A 46 -7.24 -11.48 3.92
CA ALA A 46 -7.60 -10.24 3.21
C ALA A 46 -7.33 -10.37 1.69
N HIS A 47 -6.15 -10.86 1.33
CA HIS A 47 -5.78 -11.13 -0.06
C HIS A 47 -6.63 -12.25 -0.67
N TYR A 48 -6.86 -13.33 0.08
CA TYR A 48 -7.75 -14.40 -0.33
C TYR A 48 -9.17 -13.91 -0.64
N CYS A 49 -9.70 -13.00 0.18
CA CYS A 49 -11.01 -12.37 -0.06
C CYS A 49 -11.01 -11.50 -1.31
N GLU A 50 -9.91 -10.79 -1.60
CA GLU A 50 -9.78 -10.01 -2.83
C GLU A 50 -9.93 -10.90 -4.05
N HIS A 51 -9.08 -11.95 -4.20
CA HIS A 51 -9.14 -12.91 -5.31
C HIS A 51 -10.53 -13.53 -5.47
N THR A 52 -11.10 -13.99 -4.38
CA THR A 52 -12.36 -14.72 -4.38
C THR A 52 -13.60 -13.82 -4.54
N THR A 53 -13.46 -12.49 -4.39
CA THR A 53 -14.51 -11.50 -4.66
C THR A 53 -14.96 -11.54 -6.13
N PHE A 54 -14.11 -11.94 -7.08
CA PHE A 54 -14.43 -12.05 -8.50
C PHE A 54 -15.08 -13.38 -8.89
N LYS A 55 -15.26 -14.33 -7.97
CA LYS A 55 -15.67 -15.72 -8.26
C LYS A 55 -17.16 -15.94 -8.23
N GLY A 56 -17.96 -14.94 -7.89
CA GLY A 56 -19.41 -15.00 -8.00
C GLY A 56 -20.14 -14.15 -6.98
N THR A 57 -21.28 -13.61 -7.43
CA THR A 57 -22.23 -12.87 -6.60
C THR A 57 -23.59 -13.59 -6.63
N GLN A 58 -24.56 -13.07 -5.86
CA GLN A 58 -25.95 -13.56 -5.97
C GLN A 58 -26.54 -13.35 -7.37
N ARG A 59 -25.99 -12.44 -8.17
CA ARG A 59 -26.54 -12.03 -9.49
C ARG A 59 -25.68 -12.46 -10.66
N ARG A 60 -24.39 -12.71 -10.46
CA ARG A 60 -23.43 -12.96 -11.55
C ARG A 60 -22.52 -14.14 -11.23
N SER A 61 -22.29 -14.97 -12.23
CA SER A 61 -21.21 -15.95 -12.21
C SER A 61 -19.86 -15.27 -12.42
N SER A 62 -18.75 -15.97 -12.12
CA SER A 62 -17.38 -15.52 -12.37
C SER A 62 -17.18 -15.02 -13.81
N LEU A 63 -17.61 -15.79 -14.80
CA LEU A 63 -17.49 -15.40 -16.22
C LEU A 63 -18.29 -14.13 -16.56
N GLN A 64 -19.47 -13.93 -15.94
CA GLN A 64 -20.26 -12.71 -16.13
C GLN A 64 -19.61 -11.50 -15.49
N ILE A 65 -18.88 -11.67 -14.37
CA ILE A 65 -18.10 -10.62 -13.73
C ILE A 65 -16.96 -10.20 -14.65
N LEU A 66 -16.14 -11.15 -15.10
CA LEU A 66 -14.98 -10.90 -15.97
C LEU A 66 -15.41 -10.19 -17.28
N ASN A 67 -16.40 -10.72 -17.97
CA ASN A 67 -16.85 -10.14 -19.23
C ASN A 67 -17.62 -8.81 -19.07
N CYS A 68 -18.00 -8.42 -17.85
CA CYS A 68 -18.88 -7.27 -17.65
C CYS A 68 -18.28 -5.97 -18.18
N LEU A 69 -17.00 -5.71 -17.95
CA LEU A 69 -16.33 -4.50 -18.45
C LEU A 69 -15.49 -4.76 -19.69
N GLU A 70 -14.86 -5.92 -19.81
CA GLU A 70 -13.99 -6.25 -20.94
C GLU A 70 -14.72 -6.19 -22.29
N THR A 71 -15.98 -6.62 -22.37
CA THR A 71 -16.80 -6.55 -23.59
C THR A 71 -17.03 -5.15 -24.13
N VAL A 72 -16.76 -4.13 -23.33
CA VAL A 72 -16.85 -2.71 -23.70
C VAL A 72 -15.50 -1.99 -23.57
N GLY A 73 -14.40 -2.75 -23.49
CA GLY A 73 -13.03 -2.22 -23.45
C GLY A 73 -12.66 -1.55 -22.12
N GLY A 74 -13.27 -1.98 -21.02
CA GLY A 74 -12.92 -1.52 -19.67
C GLY A 74 -12.07 -2.54 -18.94
N ASP A 75 -11.19 -2.06 -18.07
CA ASP A 75 -10.37 -2.85 -17.16
C ASP A 75 -11.01 -2.93 -15.78
N LEU A 76 -10.88 -4.09 -15.13
CA LEU A 76 -11.29 -4.33 -13.75
C LEU A 76 -10.11 -4.94 -12.98
N ASN A 77 -9.71 -4.30 -11.91
CA ASN A 77 -8.56 -4.69 -11.12
C ASN A 77 -8.83 -4.57 -9.62
N ALA A 78 -8.00 -5.22 -8.81
CA ALA A 78 -7.97 -5.04 -7.37
C ALA A 78 -6.53 -5.19 -6.85
N PHE A 79 -6.31 -4.76 -5.62
CA PHE A 79 -5.10 -5.07 -4.86
C PHE A 79 -5.37 -4.95 -3.37
N THR A 80 -4.63 -5.73 -2.60
CA THR A 80 -4.63 -5.69 -1.14
C THR A 80 -3.29 -5.21 -0.62
N ASN A 81 -3.34 -4.24 0.29
CA ASN A 81 -2.18 -3.78 1.06
C ASN A 81 -2.33 -4.17 2.54
N LYS A 82 -1.40 -3.70 3.37
CA LYS A 82 -1.48 -3.90 4.82
C LYS A 82 -2.72 -3.26 5.46
N GLU A 83 -3.19 -2.09 5.00
CA GLU A 83 -4.28 -1.33 5.64
C GLU A 83 -5.52 -1.12 4.76
N ASP A 84 -5.47 -1.48 3.50
CA ASP A 84 -6.56 -1.26 2.55
C ASP A 84 -6.64 -2.34 1.47
N THR A 85 -7.85 -2.61 0.99
CA THR A 85 -8.14 -3.36 -0.23
C THR A 85 -8.92 -2.47 -1.18
N VAL A 86 -8.52 -2.40 -2.45
CA VAL A 86 -9.14 -1.51 -3.43
C VAL A 86 -9.57 -2.31 -4.65
N PHE A 87 -10.84 -2.19 -5.01
CA PHE A 87 -11.43 -2.72 -6.26
C PHE A 87 -11.70 -1.54 -7.18
N TYR A 88 -11.15 -1.54 -8.39
CA TYR A 88 -11.25 -0.39 -9.27
C TYR A 88 -11.36 -0.77 -10.75
N ALA A 89 -11.81 0.18 -11.55
CA ALA A 89 -11.98 0.02 -12.98
C ALA A 89 -11.57 1.28 -13.74
N ALA A 90 -11.11 1.08 -14.97
CA ALA A 90 -10.93 2.11 -15.97
C ALA A 90 -11.89 1.84 -17.14
N ILE A 91 -12.69 2.83 -17.53
CA ILE A 91 -13.73 2.63 -18.56
C ILE A 91 -14.13 3.94 -19.24
N LEU A 92 -14.68 3.88 -20.45
CA LEU A 92 -15.31 5.04 -21.06
C LEU A 92 -16.54 5.51 -20.27
N LYS A 93 -16.71 6.83 -20.13
CA LYS A 93 -17.77 7.43 -19.29
C LYS A 93 -19.19 6.99 -19.67
N GLU A 94 -19.43 6.61 -20.92
CA GLU A 94 -20.74 6.12 -21.39
C GLU A 94 -21.14 4.80 -20.74
N HIS A 95 -20.16 4.01 -20.27
CA HIS A 95 -20.35 2.74 -19.57
C HIS A 95 -20.26 2.85 -18.04
N LEU A 96 -20.18 4.07 -17.49
CA LEU A 96 -20.05 4.32 -16.04
C LEU A 96 -21.08 3.54 -15.21
N SER A 97 -22.35 3.53 -15.64
CA SER A 97 -23.42 2.84 -14.90
C SER A 97 -23.18 1.34 -14.75
N ARG A 98 -22.55 0.72 -15.76
CA ARG A 98 -22.17 -0.69 -15.76
C ARG A 98 -21.06 -0.97 -14.76
N ALA A 99 -20.02 -0.15 -14.76
CA ALA A 99 -18.91 -0.29 -13.82
C ALA A 99 -19.34 -0.07 -12.36
N VAL A 100 -20.17 0.95 -12.10
CA VAL A 100 -20.72 1.18 -10.76
C VAL A 100 -21.56 -0.02 -10.29
N ASP A 101 -22.43 -0.56 -11.15
CA ASP A 101 -23.27 -1.72 -10.81
C ASP A 101 -22.42 -2.97 -10.52
N LEU A 102 -21.36 -3.17 -11.29
CA LEU A 102 -20.45 -4.30 -11.08
C LEU A 102 -19.68 -4.16 -9.77
N LEU A 103 -19.03 -3.01 -9.52
CA LEU A 103 -18.22 -2.79 -8.31
C LEU A 103 -19.05 -2.95 -7.03
N PHE A 104 -20.30 -2.43 -7.01
CA PHE A 104 -21.19 -2.63 -5.86
C PHE A 104 -21.57 -4.09 -5.67
N ASP A 105 -21.80 -4.80 -6.77
CA ASP A 105 -22.21 -6.21 -6.74
C ASP A 105 -21.07 -7.10 -6.22
N ILE A 106 -19.85 -6.93 -6.73
CA ILE A 106 -18.73 -7.75 -6.31
C ILE A 106 -18.26 -7.42 -4.89
N VAL A 107 -18.20 -6.16 -4.50
CA VAL A 107 -17.68 -5.77 -3.17
C VAL A 107 -18.65 -6.09 -2.04
N PHE A 108 -19.96 -5.88 -2.26
CA PHE A 108 -20.94 -5.99 -1.17
C PHE A 108 -21.84 -7.23 -1.24
N HIS A 109 -21.82 -7.99 -2.35
CA HIS A 109 -22.74 -9.11 -2.57
C HIS A 109 -22.06 -10.40 -3.06
N SER A 110 -20.73 -10.50 -2.97
CA SER A 110 -20.01 -11.76 -3.26
C SER A 110 -20.47 -12.87 -2.30
N ILE A 111 -20.58 -14.07 -2.85
CA ILE A 111 -21.10 -15.25 -2.12
C ILE A 111 -20.02 -16.27 -1.77
N TYR A 112 -18.82 -16.11 -2.34
CA TYR A 112 -17.65 -16.95 -2.06
C TYR A 112 -17.96 -18.45 -2.26
N PRO A 113 -18.23 -18.91 -3.50
CA PRO A 113 -18.63 -20.31 -3.77
C PRO A 113 -17.49 -21.28 -3.42
N ALA A 114 -17.77 -22.32 -2.65
CA ALA A 114 -16.74 -23.22 -2.11
C ALA A 114 -15.92 -23.95 -3.19
N GLU A 115 -16.46 -24.20 -4.37
CA GLU A 115 -15.76 -24.81 -5.49
C GLU A 115 -14.75 -23.85 -6.11
N GLU A 116 -15.17 -22.60 -6.36
CA GLU A 116 -14.32 -21.52 -6.88
C GLU A 116 -13.18 -21.18 -5.89
N LEU A 117 -13.49 -21.23 -4.58
CA LEU A 117 -12.51 -20.96 -3.54
C LEU A 117 -11.34 -21.95 -3.55
N ARG A 118 -11.62 -23.23 -3.81
CA ARG A 118 -10.57 -24.26 -3.89
C ARG A 118 -9.66 -24.02 -5.09
N HIS A 119 -10.23 -23.70 -6.24
CA HIS A 119 -9.44 -23.38 -7.44
C HIS A 119 -8.56 -22.16 -7.22
N GLU A 120 -9.11 -21.12 -6.55
CA GLU A 120 -8.37 -19.91 -6.31
C GLU A 120 -7.29 -20.08 -5.24
N ALA A 121 -7.52 -20.97 -4.27
CA ALA A 121 -6.49 -21.30 -3.28
C ALA A 121 -5.23 -21.90 -3.94
N ASP A 122 -5.39 -22.72 -4.97
CA ASP A 122 -4.24 -23.24 -5.73
C ASP A 122 -3.52 -22.10 -6.49
N VAL A 123 -4.25 -21.17 -7.10
CA VAL A 123 -3.66 -19.99 -7.79
C VAL A 123 -2.87 -19.13 -6.81
N ILE A 124 -3.42 -18.84 -5.63
CA ILE A 124 -2.72 -18.07 -4.59
C ILE A 124 -1.50 -18.83 -4.06
N CYS A 125 -1.58 -20.15 -3.94
CA CYS A 125 -0.41 -20.96 -3.57
C CYS A 125 0.70 -20.88 -4.61
N ASP A 126 0.38 -20.89 -5.90
CA ASP A 126 1.35 -20.70 -6.99
C ASP A 126 1.96 -19.29 -6.95
N GLU A 127 1.17 -18.26 -6.59
CA GLU A 127 1.66 -16.91 -6.38
C GLU A 127 2.63 -16.83 -5.20
N ILE A 128 2.31 -17.45 -4.06
CA ILE A 128 3.21 -17.55 -2.89
C ILE A 128 4.52 -18.22 -3.29
N GLU A 129 4.48 -19.32 -4.04
CA GLU A 129 5.69 -20.01 -4.51
C GLU A 129 6.52 -19.11 -5.44
N SER A 130 5.87 -18.41 -6.37
CA SER A 130 6.54 -17.46 -7.27
C SER A 130 7.25 -16.33 -6.52
N TYR A 131 6.63 -15.79 -5.48
CA TYR A 131 7.25 -14.78 -4.60
C TYR A 131 8.44 -15.35 -3.83
N ASN A 132 8.31 -16.56 -3.27
CA ASN A 132 9.37 -17.24 -2.53
C ASN A 132 10.58 -17.56 -3.43
N ASP A 133 10.36 -17.80 -4.72
CA ASP A 133 11.40 -18.05 -5.71
C ASP A 133 12.10 -16.78 -6.20
N SER A 134 11.60 -15.60 -5.81
CA SER A 134 12.18 -14.30 -6.19
C SER A 134 12.73 -13.55 -4.96
N PRO A 135 14.00 -13.77 -4.57
CA PRO A 135 14.59 -13.08 -3.40
C PRO A 135 14.56 -11.56 -3.51
N ALA A 136 14.57 -11.02 -4.73
CA ALA A 136 14.48 -9.59 -4.99
C ALA A 136 13.11 -9.00 -4.60
N GLU A 137 12.04 -9.80 -4.65
CA GLU A 137 10.68 -9.42 -4.25
C GLU A 137 10.43 -9.80 -2.80
N LEU A 138 10.74 -11.04 -2.43
CA LEU A 138 10.55 -11.57 -1.09
C LEU A 138 11.20 -10.72 0.01
N ILE A 139 12.37 -10.14 -0.28
CA ILE A 139 13.13 -9.37 0.73
C ILE A 139 12.34 -8.15 1.27
N TYR A 140 11.44 -7.56 0.49
CA TYR A 140 10.62 -6.43 0.94
C TYR A 140 9.62 -6.85 2.02
N ASP A 141 8.92 -7.95 1.80
CA ASP A 141 7.95 -8.48 2.75
C ASP A 141 8.64 -9.01 4.01
N GLU A 142 9.72 -9.77 3.85
CA GLU A 142 10.50 -10.30 4.97
C GLU A 142 11.15 -9.18 5.80
N PHE A 143 11.56 -8.08 5.16
CA PHE A 143 12.09 -6.95 5.89
C PHE A 143 11.01 -6.18 6.65
N GLU A 144 9.82 -5.99 6.09
CA GLU A 144 8.70 -5.42 6.84
C GLU A 144 8.28 -6.32 8.01
N ASN A 145 8.25 -7.62 7.82
CA ASN A 145 7.97 -8.59 8.88
C ASN A 145 9.00 -8.50 10.02
N LEU A 146 10.27 -8.30 9.68
CA LEU A 146 11.34 -8.09 10.64
C LEU A 146 11.14 -6.78 11.42
N ILE A 147 10.86 -5.68 10.73
CA ILE A 147 10.66 -4.35 11.34
C ILE A 147 9.44 -4.33 12.27
N PHE A 148 8.37 -5.03 11.89
CA PHE A 148 7.09 -5.04 12.61
C PHE A 148 6.83 -6.37 13.34
N GLN A 149 7.89 -7.12 13.66
CA GLN A 149 7.76 -8.40 14.33
C GLN A 149 6.92 -8.32 15.62
N GLY A 150 5.92 -9.19 15.72
CA GLY A 150 4.98 -9.21 16.84
C GLY A 150 3.87 -8.16 16.79
N LEU A 151 3.82 -7.33 15.74
CA LEU A 151 2.76 -6.37 15.49
C LEU A 151 1.85 -6.85 14.34
N PRO A 152 0.60 -6.35 14.24
CA PRO A 152 -0.32 -6.73 13.16
C PRO A 152 0.18 -6.44 11.74
N LEU A 153 1.19 -5.60 11.56
CA LEU A 153 1.84 -5.34 10.27
C LEU A 153 2.91 -6.38 9.91
N GLY A 154 3.38 -7.20 10.87
CA GLY A 154 4.53 -8.07 10.74
C GLY A 154 4.21 -9.47 10.23
N HIS A 155 3.40 -9.61 9.19
CA HIS A 155 3.15 -10.86 8.46
C HIS A 155 2.88 -10.59 6.98
N ASN A 156 3.12 -11.59 6.13
CA ASN A 156 2.97 -11.47 4.69
C ASN A 156 1.50 -11.27 4.30
N ILE A 157 1.26 -10.41 3.30
CA ILE A 157 -0.09 -10.14 2.78
C ILE A 157 -0.70 -11.40 2.17
N LEU A 158 0.13 -12.20 1.49
CA LEU A 158 -0.30 -13.46 0.87
C LEU A 158 -0.59 -14.57 1.90
N GLY A 159 -0.11 -14.44 3.14
CA GLY A 159 -0.17 -15.50 4.15
C GLY A 159 0.79 -16.64 3.88
N THR A 160 0.41 -17.85 4.27
CA THR A 160 1.16 -19.09 3.99
C THR A 160 0.29 -20.09 3.23
N ARG A 161 0.93 -21.01 2.49
CA ARG A 161 0.24 -22.07 1.74
C ARG A 161 -0.72 -22.86 2.64
N GLU A 162 -0.31 -23.22 3.84
CA GLU A 162 -1.11 -23.98 4.80
C GLU A 162 -2.37 -23.22 5.22
N ARG A 163 -2.24 -21.89 5.43
CA ARG A 163 -3.36 -21.01 5.78
C ARG A 163 -4.32 -20.88 4.63
N VAL A 164 -3.83 -20.54 3.43
CA VAL A 164 -4.65 -20.36 2.23
C VAL A 164 -5.49 -21.60 1.93
N LEU A 165 -4.89 -22.80 2.00
CA LEU A 165 -5.58 -24.07 1.78
C LEU A 165 -6.60 -24.41 2.88
N SER A 166 -6.53 -23.78 4.05
CA SER A 166 -7.46 -24.01 5.16
C SER A 166 -8.69 -23.12 5.12
N PHE A 167 -8.69 -22.03 4.34
CA PHE A 167 -9.79 -21.06 4.30
C PHE A 167 -11.05 -21.63 3.66
N THR A 168 -12.19 -21.26 4.21
CA THR A 168 -13.52 -21.68 3.78
C THR A 168 -14.39 -20.49 3.40
N THR A 169 -15.51 -20.76 2.74
CA THR A 169 -16.55 -19.74 2.51
C THR A 169 -16.95 -19.00 3.78
N ALA A 170 -17.03 -19.71 4.92
CA ALA A 170 -17.40 -19.10 6.19
C ALA A 170 -16.33 -18.11 6.71
N ASP A 171 -15.05 -18.39 6.46
CA ASP A 171 -13.96 -17.50 6.82
C ASP A 171 -13.99 -16.21 5.99
N ALA A 172 -14.09 -16.33 4.66
CA ALA A 172 -14.23 -15.21 3.75
C ALA A 172 -15.47 -14.35 4.08
N GLN A 173 -16.61 -14.99 4.35
CA GLN A 173 -17.84 -14.28 4.74
C GLN A 173 -17.71 -13.56 6.08
N ARG A 174 -17.05 -14.16 7.08
CA ARG A 174 -16.83 -13.50 8.38
C ARG A 174 -15.93 -12.27 8.22
N PHE A 175 -14.85 -12.39 7.47
CA PHE A 175 -13.93 -11.27 7.23
C PHE A 175 -14.65 -10.13 6.47
N THR A 176 -15.33 -10.44 5.37
CA THR A 176 -15.99 -9.43 4.55
C THR A 176 -17.23 -8.83 5.23
N GLN A 177 -17.99 -9.57 6.01
CA GLN A 177 -19.09 -9.02 6.84
C GLN A 177 -18.57 -8.04 7.89
N ARG A 178 -17.38 -8.27 8.43
CA ARG A 178 -16.74 -7.40 9.42
C ARG A 178 -16.17 -6.11 8.78
N HIS A 179 -15.64 -6.21 7.57
CA HIS A 179 -14.85 -5.14 6.97
C HIS A 179 -15.47 -4.53 5.71
N TYR A 180 -16.12 -5.30 4.83
CA TYR A 180 -16.65 -4.83 3.55
C TYR A 180 -18.05 -4.23 3.74
N CYS A 181 -18.13 -3.15 4.50
CA CYS A 181 -19.36 -2.43 4.75
C CYS A 181 -19.23 -0.96 4.33
N PRO A 182 -20.33 -0.30 3.94
CA PRO A 182 -20.29 1.07 3.44
C PRO A 182 -19.59 2.07 4.36
N GLN A 183 -19.71 1.90 5.69
CA GLN A 183 -19.11 2.78 6.69
C GLN A 183 -17.56 2.71 6.70
N HIS A 184 -16.99 1.59 6.29
CA HIS A 184 -15.55 1.37 6.18
C HIS A 184 -15.03 1.59 4.75
N ALA A 185 -15.90 2.03 3.85
CA ALA A 185 -15.59 2.16 2.43
C ALA A 185 -15.60 3.61 1.94
N VAL A 186 -14.89 3.81 0.84
CA VAL A 186 -14.93 5.03 0.02
C VAL A 186 -15.17 4.65 -1.42
N PHE A 187 -16.20 5.23 -2.05
CA PHE A 187 -16.32 5.22 -3.49
C PHE A 187 -15.56 6.42 -4.05
N PHE A 188 -14.66 6.18 -5.00
CA PHE A 188 -13.93 7.24 -5.66
C PHE A 188 -14.17 7.26 -7.17
N LEU A 189 -14.07 8.44 -7.77
CA LEU A 189 -14.14 8.62 -9.21
C LEU A 189 -13.25 9.79 -9.66
N TYR A 190 -12.44 9.54 -10.68
CA TYR A 190 -11.70 10.54 -11.42
C TYR A 190 -12.21 10.58 -12.87
N GLY A 191 -12.82 11.68 -13.31
CA GLY A 191 -13.34 11.77 -14.67
C GLY A 191 -14.41 12.83 -14.90
N ASP A 192 -14.89 12.92 -16.17
CA ASP A 192 -15.93 13.86 -16.62
C ASP A 192 -17.32 13.32 -16.28
N VAL A 193 -17.75 13.52 -15.03
CA VAL A 193 -19.07 13.02 -14.55
C VAL A 193 -19.79 14.13 -13.78
N ASN A 194 -21.10 14.23 -13.97
CA ASN A 194 -21.92 15.10 -13.12
C ASN A 194 -22.06 14.48 -11.72
N PHE A 195 -21.53 15.14 -10.72
CA PHE A 195 -21.48 14.64 -9.34
C PHE A 195 -22.85 14.34 -8.74
N GLN A 196 -23.84 15.20 -8.97
CA GLN A 196 -25.20 14.97 -8.44
C GLN A 196 -25.87 13.74 -9.06
N ARG A 197 -25.63 13.48 -10.36
CA ARG A 197 -26.08 12.24 -11.00
C ARG A 197 -25.36 11.02 -10.47
N LEU A 198 -24.05 11.14 -10.21
CA LEU A 198 -23.27 10.07 -9.59
C LEU A 198 -23.82 9.72 -8.22
N VAL A 199 -23.99 10.70 -7.33
CA VAL A 199 -24.54 10.47 -5.97
C VAL A 199 -25.92 9.79 -6.05
N LYS A 200 -26.84 10.28 -6.88
CA LYS A 200 -28.15 9.65 -7.08
C LYS A 200 -28.05 8.21 -7.59
N MET A 201 -27.10 7.92 -8.47
CA MET A 201 -26.83 6.57 -8.99
C MET A 201 -26.36 5.65 -7.85
N LEU A 202 -25.46 6.13 -7.01
CA LEU A 202 -24.93 5.38 -5.86
C LEU A 202 -26.00 5.13 -4.79
N GLU A 203 -26.83 6.13 -4.47
CA GLU A 203 -27.95 6.00 -3.53
C GLU A 203 -28.95 4.93 -3.98
N THR A 204 -29.26 4.88 -5.29
CA THR A 204 -30.19 3.89 -5.83
C THR A 204 -29.67 2.46 -5.67
N ARG A 205 -28.36 2.26 -5.66
CA ARG A 205 -27.70 0.94 -5.51
C ARG A 205 -27.42 0.61 -4.05
N GLY A 206 -26.96 1.58 -3.29
CA GLY A 206 -26.70 1.41 -1.84
C GLY A 206 -27.96 1.31 -0.98
N GLY A 207 -29.08 1.89 -1.41
CA GLY A 207 -30.35 1.89 -0.66
C GLY A 207 -31.18 0.58 -0.78
N LYS A 208 -30.74 -0.39 -1.55
CA LYS A 208 -31.34 -1.73 -1.63
C LYS A 208 -30.77 -2.73 -0.63
N GLN A 209 -29.85 -2.34 0.21
CA GLN A 209 -29.45 -3.16 1.34
C GLN A 209 -30.61 -3.14 2.37
N GLU A 210 -31.36 -4.23 2.42
CA GLU A 210 -32.16 -4.55 3.60
C GLU A 210 -31.23 -4.49 4.80
N VAL A 211 -31.60 -3.69 5.78
CA VAL A 211 -30.93 -3.64 7.08
C VAL A 211 -30.97 -5.06 7.63
N ARG A 212 -29.94 -5.85 7.40
CA ARG A 212 -29.69 -7.03 8.21
C ARG A 212 -29.42 -6.49 9.60
N GLU A 213 -30.39 -6.70 10.50
CA GLU A 213 -30.23 -6.44 11.92
C GLU A 213 -28.87 -7.03 12.35
N SER A 214 -27.91 -6.17 12.54
CA SER A 214 -26.67 -6.53 13.18
C SER A 214 -27.04 -6.99 14.59
N LEU A 215 -26.89 -8.27 14.84
CA LEU A 215 -26.75 -8.77 16.20
C LEU A 215 -25.78 -7.83 16.92
N ARG A 216 -26.30 -7.10 17.88
CA ARG A 216 -25.51 -6.31 18.82
C ARG A 216 -24.58 -7.28 19.55
N ALA A 217 -23.38 -7.42 19.06
CA ALA A 217 -22.28 -7.99 19.82
C ALA A 217 -21.75 -6.88 20.72
N ASP A 218 -21.77 -7.16 22.00
CA ASP A 218 -21.27 -6.34 23.09
C ASP A 218 -19.89 -5.75 22.79
N ARG A 219 -19.75 -4.46 23.06
CA ARG A 219 -18.43 -3.83 23.19
C ARG A 219 -17.74 -4.39 24.42
N PRO A 220 -16.57 -4.98 24.32
CA PRO A 220 -15.71 -5.03 25.48
C PRO A 220 -15.03 -3.67 25.65
N ASN A 221 -15.39 -2.96 26.71
CA ASN A 221 -14.50 -1.98 27.31
C ASN A 221 -13.30 -2.76 27.85
N SER A 222 -12.13 -2.49 27.30
CA SER A 222 -10.88 -2.74 28.00
C SER A 222 -9.85 -1.70 27.58
N GLU A 223 -9.72 -0.69 28.42
CA GLU A 223 -8.44 -0.10 28.71
C GLU A 223 -7.58 -1.23 29.31
N ASP A 224 -6.74 -1.86 28.51
CA ASP A 224 -5.70 -2.74 29.02
C ASP A 224 -4.34 -2.16 28.66
N SER A 225 -3.70 -1.69 29.71
CA SER A 225 -2.31 -1.30 29.82
C SER A 225 -1.37 -2.35 29.21
N LEU A 226 -0.52 -1.88 28.29
CA LEU A 226 0.62 -2.62 27.75
C LEU A 226 1.55 -3.08 28.91
N PRO A 227 1.97 -4.33 28.95
CA PRO A 227 3.05 -4.75 29.81
C PRO A 227 4.38 -4.23 29.24
N SER A 228 5.02 -3.39 29.99
CA SER A 228 6.44 -3.07 29.87
C SER A 228 7.21 -4.31 30.36
N ASP A 229 7.99 -4.87 29.49
CA ASP A 229 9.14 -5.77 29.62
C ASP A 229 9.02 -6.97 28.65
N VAL A 230 9.45 -6.73 27.44
CA VAL A 230 9.87 -7.82 26.53
C VAL A 230 11.33 -7.61 26.22
N SER A 231 12.19 -8.33 26.91
CA SER A 231 13.58 -8.50 26.50
C SER A 231 13.65 -9.05 25.08
N PRO A 232 14.54 -8.54 24.21
CA PRO A 232 14.64 -9.04 22.86
C PRO A 232 15.21 -10.45 22.88
N LEU A 233 14.35 -11.43 22.67
CA LEU A 233 14.79 -12.75 22.22
C LEU A 233 15.28 -12.57 20.78
N ILE A 234 16.60 -12.51 20.62
CA ILE A 234 17.27 -12.61 19.34
C ILE A 234 17.07 -14.05 18.85
N SER A 235 15.95 -14.31 18.19
CA SER A 235 15.83 -15.47 17.33
C SER A 235 16.29 -15.00 15.94
N HIS A 236 17.53 -15.34 15.60
CA HIS A 236 17.97 -15.26 14.20
C HIS A 236 17.00 -16.12 13.39
N PRO A 237 16.34 -15.58 12.36
CA PRO A 237 15.68 -16.43 11.38
C PRO A 237 16.76 -17.35 10.80
N SER A 238 16.48 -18.64 10.74
CA SER A 238 17.33 -19.60 10.06
C SER A 238 17.57 -19.08 8.65
N PRO A 239 18.81 -19.00 8.16
CA PRO A 239 19.07 -18.62 6.78
C PRO A 239 18.33 -19.63 5.90
N LEU A 240 17.40 -19.15 5.09
CA LEU A 240 16.94 -19.87 3.91
C LEU A 240 18.16 -19.97 2.99
N THR A 241 18.97 -20.98 3.19
CA THR A 241 20.11 -21.31 2.33
C THR A 241 19.56 -21.94 1.05
N SER A 242 19.13 -21.08 0.14
CA SER A 242 19.00 -21.43 -1.28
C SER A 242 20.39 -21.31 -1.89
N GLU A 243 21.07 -22.44 -2.06
CA GLU A 243 22.48 -22.51 -2.52
C GLU A 243 22.73 -22.11 -3.98
N ASN A 244 21.83 -21.38 -4.66
CA ASN A 244 21.94 -21.10 -6.09
C ASN A 244 21.63 -19.67 -6.53
N HIS A 245 21.58 -18.68 -5.64
CA HIS A 245 21.40 -17.30 -6.09
C HIS A 245 22.75 -16.68 -6.46
N HIS A 246 22.84 -16.18 -7.70
CA HIS A 246 24.05 -15.51 -8.20
C HIS A 246 24.33 -14.17 -7.52
N GLN A 247 23.34 -13.59 -6.85
CA GLN A 247 23.44 -12.29 -6.17
C GLN A 247 22.90 -12.38 -4.75
N ALA A 248 23.52 -11.60 -3.87
CA ALA A 248 22.96 -11.29 -2.55
C ALA A 248 21.99 -10.12 -2.67
N HIS A 249 20.81 -10.27 -2.10
CA HIS A 249 19.81 -9.21 -1.92
C HIS A 249 19.92 -8.67 -0.50
N VAL A 250 20.10 -7.38 -0.37
CA VAL A 250 20.36 -6.73 0.93
C VAL A 250 19.35 -5.62 1.17
N MET A 251 18.75 -5.65 2.34
CA MET A 251 17.90 -4.57 2.81
C MET A 251 18.39 -4.05 4.17
N LEU A 252 18.46 -2.73 4.30
CA LEU A 252 18.87 -2.01 5.50
C LEU A 252 17.84 -0.91 5.78
N GLY A 253 17.33 -0.80 7.01
CA GLY A 253 16.36 0.25 7.31
C GLY A 253 15.88 0.24 8.75
N SER A 254 14.83 0.99 9.02
CA SER A 254 14.28 1.18 10.36
C SER A 254 12.79 1.48 10.37
N GLN A 255 12.15 1.22 11.50
CA GLN A 255 10.81 1.74 11.78
C GLN A 255 10.83 3.27 11.84
N THR A 256 9.79 3.90 11.26
CA THR A 256 9.71 5.35 11.11
C THR A 256 8.34 5.90 11.49
N PHE A 257 7.97 7.01 10.88
CA PHE A 257 6.82 7.84 11.22
C PHE A 257 5.55 7.39 10.51
N GLY A 258 4.44 7.44 11.23
CA GLY A 258 3.12 7.33 10.63
C GLY A 258 2.79 8.49 9.69
N TYR A 259 1.71 8.33 8.95
CA TYR A 259 1.36 9.25 7.86
C TYR A 259 1.14 10.70 8.31
N GLU A 260 0.53 10.94 9.49
CA GLU A 260 0.24 12.29 9.98
C GLU A 260 1.41 12.96 10.71
N ASP A 261 2.52 12.25 10.95
CA ASP A 261 3.70 12.83 11.60
C ASP A 261 4.35 13.90 10.70
N PRO A 262 4.55 15.13 11.19
CA PRO A 262 5.12 16.21 10.39
C PRO A 262 6.56 15.93 9.91
N ARG A 263 7.31 15.07 10.62
CA ARG A 263 8.67 14.66 10.24
C ARG A 263 8.71 13.79 8.98
N ARG A 264 7.59 13.16 8.64
CA ARG A 264 7.46 12.32 7.45
C ARG A 264 7.88 13.05 6.16
N MET A 265 7.56 14.33 6.03
CA MET A 265 7.92 15.10 4.83
C MET A 265 9.43 15.35 4.71
N SER A 266 10.12 15.51 5.83
CA SER A 266 11.60 15.57 5.85
C SER A 266 12.20 14.23 5.42
N LEU A 267 11.66 13.12 5.93
CA LEU A 267 12.09 11.79 5.52
C LEU A 267 11.79 11.53 4.03
N TYR A 268 10.66 11.98 3.52
CA TYR A 268 10.32 11.84 2.09
C TYR A 268 11.33 12.54 1.17
N LEU A 269 11.78 13.76 1.54
CA LEU A 269 12.83 14.46 0.80
C LEU A 269 14.19 13.77 0.93
N LEU A 270 14.55 13.27 2.12
CA LEU A 270 15.77 12.50 2.35
C LEU A 270 15.79 11.19 1.55
N ASN A 271 14.66 10.46 1.56
CA ASN A 271 14.48 9.24 0.78
C ASN A 271 14.73 9.49 -0.70
N ASN A 272 14.10 10.52 -1.25
CA ASN A 272 14.27 10.88 -2.66
C ASN A 272 15.73 11.28 -3.00
N LEU A 273 16.41 11.97 -2.09
CA LEU A 273 17.80 12.36 -2.25
C LEU A 273 18.76 11.16 -2.21
N LEU A 274 18.47 10.18 -1.33
CA LEU A 274 19.29 8.97 -1.14
C LEU A 274 19.17 8.01 -2.30
N GLY A 275 17.99 7.50 -2.57
CA GLY A 275 17.76 6.42 -3.53
C GLY A 275 16.43 6.54 -4.26
N GLY A 276 15.93 7.78 -4.47
CA GLY A 276 14.76 8.03 -5.31
C GLY A 276 15.00 7.69 -6.79
N PRO A 277 13.99 7.86 -7.67
CA PRO A 277 14.02 7.37 -9.06
C PRO A 277 15.01 8.10 -9.96
N GLY A 278 15.69 9.14 -9.48
CA GLY A 278 16.68 9.89 -10.26
C GLY A 278 18.04 9.18 -10.33
N MET A 279 18.64 9.09 -11.50
CA MET A 279 19.98 8.53 -11.67
C MET A 279 21.06 9.29 -10.89
N ASN A 280 20.77 10.53 -10.49
CA ASN A 280 21.62 11.37 -9.64
C ASN A 280 21.39 11.16 -8.14
N ALA A 281 20.57 10.18 -7.73
CA ALA A 281 20.42 9.82 -6.34
C ALA A 281 21.77 9.40 -5.73
N ARG A 282 22.02 9.76 -4.45
CA ARG A 282 23.36 9.60 -3.82
C ARG A 282 23.83 8.15 -3.82
N LEU A 283 22.95 7.23 -3.51
CA LEU A 283 23.29 5.79 -3.49
C LEU A 283 23.58 5.26 -4.89
N ASN A 284 22.78 5.66 -5.89
CA ASN A 284 23.04 5.29 -7.28
C ASN A 284 24.42 5.78 -7.74
N LEU A 285 24.75 7.06 -7.46
CA LEU A 285 26.06 7.61 -7.79
C LEU A 285 27.19 6.94 -7.01
N SER A 286 26.97 6.54 -5.76
CA SER A 286 28.00 5.97 -4.90
C SER A 286 28.28 4.50 -5.23
N LEU A 287 27.22 3.66 -5.33
CA LEU A 287 27.36 2.21 -5.47
C LEU A 287 27.43 1.77 -6.93
N ARG A 288 26.61 2.39 -7.79
CA ARG A 288 26.49 1.98 -9.20
C ARG A 288 27.43 2.74 -10.11
N GLU A 289 27.32 4.06 -10.20
CA GLU A 289 28.02 4.86 -11.20
C GLU A 289 29.53 4.94 -10.95
N ARG A 290 29.96 5.05 -9.68
CA ARG A 290 31.40 5.19 -9.35
C ARG A 290 32.10 3.87 -9.14
N GLU A 291 31.42 2.94 -8.46
CA GLU A 291 32.05 1.69 -8.01
C GLU A 291 31.62 0.48 -8.83
N GLY A 292 30.48 0.55 -9.55
CA GLY A 292 29.97 -0.54 -10.38
C GLY A 292 29.62 -1.81 -9.61
N LEU A 293 29.26 -1.69 -8.31
CA LEU A 293 29.04 -2.82 -7.41
C LEU A 293 27.62 -3.38 -7.48
N VAL A 294 26.66 -2.58 -7.90
CA VAL A 294 25.24 -2.93 -7.92
C VAL A 294 24.61 -2.59 -9.27
N TYR A 295 23.66 -3.40 -9.70
CA TYR A 295 22.81 -3.06 -10.84
C TYR A 295 21.65 -2.16 -10.43
N THR A 296 21.04 -2.48 -9.30
CA THR A 296 19.92 -1.72 -8.72
C THR A 296 20.24 -1.33 -7.29
N VAL A 297 19.97 -0.08 -6.95
CA VAL A 297 19.93 0.42 -5.57
C VAL A 297 18.83 1.45 -5.45
N GLU A 298 17.99 1.28 -4.47
CA GLU A 298 16.89 2.21 -4.22
C GLU A 298 16.65 2.42 -2.72
N SER A 299 15.95 3.49 -2.41
CA SER A 299 15.49 3.80 -1.07
C SER A 299 13.98 4.00 -1.10
N SER A 300 13.29 3.31 -0.23
CA SER A 300 11.83 3.33 -0.15
C SER A 300 11.33 3.73 1.24
N MET A 301 10.09 4.18 1.30
CA MET A 301 9.39 4.41 2.56
C MET A 301 7.92 4.03 2.44
N ALA A 302 7.45 3.23 3.38
CA ALA A 302 6.04 2.97 3.61
C ALA A 302 5.58 3.78 4.81
N SER A 303 4.41 4.41 4.72
CA SER A 303 3.80 5.13 5.84
C SER A 303 2.42 4.59 6.08
N TYR A 304 2.22 3.99 7.22
CA TYR A 304 0.95 3.48 7.73
C TYR A 304 0.24 4.53 8.59
N SER A 305 -0.93 4.22 9.08
CA SER A 305 -1.74 5.18 9.84
C SER A 305 -1.04 5.72 11.10
N ASP A 306 -0.27 4.90 11.79
CA ASP A 306 0.38 5.18 13.08
C ASP A 306 1.91 4.99 13.10
N THR A 307 2.48 4.32 12.10
CA THR A 307 3.90 3.98 12.00
C THR A 307 4.37 4.03 10.55
N GLY A 308 5.61 3.67 10.31
CA GLY A 308 6.17 3.53 8.96
C GLY A 308 7.44 2.71 8.94
N CYS A 309 7.90 2.39 7.75
CA CYS A 309 9.17 1.75 7.47
C CYS A 309 9.95 2.58 6.45
N TRP A 310 11.25 2.73 6.65
CA TRP A 310 12.18 3.23 5.67
C TRP A 310 13.25 2.19 5.42
N SER A 311 13.63 2.01 4.15
CA SER A 311 14.64 1.04 3.79
C SER A 311 15.48 1.46 2.58
N VAL A 312 16.67 0.88 2.48
CA VAL A 312 17.53 0.85 1.30
C VAL A 312 17.65 -0.60 0.86
N TYR A 313 17.36 -0.86 -0.40
CA TYR A 313 17.58 -2.15 -1.06
C TYR A 313 18.70 -2.04 -2.07
N PHE A 314 19.51 -3.10 -2.19
CA PHE A 314 20.44 -3.30 -3.30
C PHE A 314 20.72 -4.79 -3.54
N GLY A 315 20.97 -5.14 -4.81
CA GLY A 315 21.48 -6.44 -5.24
C GLY A 315 22.96 -6.34 -5.66
N CYS A 316 23.81 -7.20 -5.13
CA CYS A 316 25.24 -7.22 -5.45
C CYS A 316 25.83 -8.64 -5.38
N ASP A 317 27.06 -8.82 -5.82
CA ASP A 317 27.77 -10.06 -5.58
C ASP A 317 28.03 -10.29 -4.08
N HIS A 318 27.98 -11.55 -3.63
CA HIS A 318 28.13 -11.92 -2.22
C HIS A 318 29.42 -11.35 -1.58
N HIS A 319 30.52 -11.29 -2.32
CA HIS A 319 31.79 -10.75 -1.81
C HIS A 319 31.79 -9.23 -1.65
N ASP A 320 30.88 -8.51 -2.31
CA ASP A 320 30.78 -7.04 -2.28
C ASP A 320 29.79 -6.51 -1.22
N VAL A 321 29.01 -7.36 -0.57
CA VAL A 321 28.01 -6.97 0.44
C VAL A 321 28.58 -6.02 1.49
N LYS A 322 29.73 -6.35 2.09
CA LYS A 322 30.36 -5.51 3.11
C LYS A 322 30.80 -4.14 2.58
N ARG A 323 31.27 -4.11 1.33
CA ARG A 323 31.68 -2.85 0.68
C ARG A 323 30.49 -1.98 0.35
N CYS A 324 29.40 -2.57 -0.17
CA CYS A 324 28.15 -1.87 -0.43
C CYS A 324 27.56 -1.29 0.85
N LEU A 325 27.45 -2.08 1.92
CA LEU A 325 26.95 -1.63 3.25
C LEU A 325 27.82 -0.46 3.79
N HIS A 326 29.15 -0.54 3.64
CA HIS A 326 30.02 0.55 4.05
C HIS A 326 29.72 1.85 3.27
N LEU A 327 29.49 1.75 1.96
CA LEU A 327 29.16 2.91 1.12
C LEU A 327 27.78 3.48 1.46
N VAL A 328 26.78 2.63 1.70
CA VAL A 328 25.44 3.05 2.17
C VAL A 328 25.59 3.81 3.48
N ASN A 329 26.20 3.22 4.49
CA ASN A 329 26.40 3.85 5.80
C ASN A 329 27.16 5.19 5.70
N LYS A 330 28.16 5.29 4.82
CA LYS A 330 28.89 6.54 4.57
C LYS A 330 27.98 7.65 4.05
N GLU A 331 27.01 7.35 3.18
CA GLU A 331 26.05 8.37 2.70
C GLU A 331 25.03 8.75 3.80
N LEU A 332 24.61 7.78 4.65
CA LEU A 332 23.75 8.03 5.80
C LEU A 332 24.48 8.91 6.83
N ASP A 333 25.72 8.59 7.17
CA ASP A 333 26.57 9.38 8.08
C ASP A 333 26.73 10.82 7.61
N ARG A 334 26.94 11.03 6.32
CA ARG A 334 27.04 12.38 5.74
C ARG A 334 25.78 13.22 5.97
N LEU A 335 24.60 12.61 5.89
CA LEU A 335 23.32 13.29 6.14
C LEU A 335 23.10 13.57 7.61
N MET A 336 23.57 12.69 8.50
CA MET A 336 23.48 12.87 9.95
C MET A 336 24.46 13.93 10.47
N GLN A 337 25.69 13.94 9.93
CA GLN A 337 26.76 14.81 10.45
C GLN A 337 26.75 16.21 9.83
N HIS A 338 26.30 16.36 8.59
CA HIS A 338 26.38 17.62 7.86
C HIS A 338 25.02 18.03 7.30
N PRO A 339 24.48 19.20 7.71
CA PRO A 339 23.25 19.72 7.13
C PRO A 339 23.47 20.03 5.64
N LEU A 340 22.41 19.90 4.85
CA LEU A 340 22.45 20.28 3.44
C LEU A 340 22.72 21.80 3.32
N SER A 341 23.60 22.19 2.41
CA SER A 341 23.73 23.60 2.05
C SER A 341 22.43 24.09 1.39
N GLU A 342 22.18 25.40 1.40
CA GLU A 342 20.99 26.01 0.77
C GLU A 342 20.86 25.62 -0.70
N ARG A 343 21.98 25.55 -1.42
CA ARG A 343 22.02 25.12 -2.82
C ARG A 343 21.56 23.66 -2.99
N GLN A 344 22.04 22.75 -2.13
CA GLN A 344 21.66 21.33 -2.15
C GLN A 344 20.19 21.15 -1.78
N LEU A 345 19.72 21.79 -0.73
CA LEU A 345 18.32 21.74 -0.29
C LEU A 345 17.39 22.27 -1.37
N SER A 346 17.70 23.44 -1.96
CA SER A 346 16.91 24.02 -3.05
C SER A 346 16.86 23.10 -4.29
N ALA A 347 17.98 22.45 -4.63
CA ALA A 347 18.02 21.49 -5.74
C ALA A 347 17.16 20.25 -5.46
N ALA A 348 17.28 19.66 -4.26
CA ALA A 348 16.47 18.49 -3.85
C ALA A 348 14.97 18.80 -3.87
N LYS A 349 14.55 19.96 -3.33
CA LYS A 349 13.15 20.39 -3.37
C LYS A 349 12.62 20.55 -4.80
N ARG A 350 13.37 21.18 -5.68
CA ARG A 350 12.98 21.35 -7.11
C ARG A 350 12.82 19.99 -7.79
N GLN A 351 13.78 19.07 -7.57
CA GLN A 351 13.73 17.73 -8.14
C GLN A 351 12.48 16.97 -7.68
N LEU A 352 12.25 16.90 -6.37
CA LEU A 352 11.10 16.21 -5.79
C LEU A 352 9.78 16.80 -6.30
N LYS A 353 9.65 18.13 -6.34
CA LYS A 353 8.44 18.79 -6.86
C LYS A 353 8.20 18.47 -8.33
N GLY A 354 9.24 18.43 -9.16
CA GLY A 354 9.14 18.03 -10.55
C GLY A 354 8.69 16.59 -10.74
N GLN A 355 9.25 15.67 -9.95
CA GLN A 355 8.86 14.25 -9.97
C GLN A 355 7.42 14.04 -9.52
N ILE A 356 6.96 14.73 -8.47
CA ILE A 356 5.54 14.72 -8.04
C ILE A 356 4.63 15.21 -9.16
N ALA A 357 4.99 16.30 -9.83
CA ALA A 357 4.18 16.85 -10.93
C ALA A 357 4.06 15.85 -12.08
N ILE A 358 5.16 15.19 -12.47
CA ILE A 358 5.17 14.15 -13.50
C ILE A 358 4.32 12.93 -13.08
N ALA A 359 4.47 12.48 -11.83
CA ALA A 359 3.69 11.36 -11.31
C ALA A 359 2.18 11.63 -11.31
N CYS A 360 1.75 12.87 -11.10
CA CYS A 360 0.35 13.26 -11.15
C CYS A 360 -0.28 13.16 -12.56
N ASP A 361 0.51 13.05 -13.62
CA ASP A 361 0.01 12.83 -14.98
C ASP A 361 -0.48 11.39 -15.22
N ASN A 362 -0.03 10.43 -14.40
CA ASN A 362 -0.64 9.10 -14.38
C ASN A 362 -1.99 9.17 -13.66
N ARG A 363 -3.06 9.22 -14.46
CA ARG A 363 -4.42 9.46 -13.97
C ARG A 363 -4.96 8.36 -13.08
N GLU A 364 -4.65 7.11 -13.42
CA GLU A 364 -5.04 5.94 -12.63
C GLU A 364 -4.40 5.98 -11.26
N GLN A 365 -3.06 6.07 -11.22
CA GLN A 365 -2.33 6.14 -9.96
C GLN A 365 -2.77 7.35 -9.13
N TYR A 366 -3.03 8.48 -9.76
CA TYR A 366 -3.53 9.66 -9.06
C TYR A 366 -4.93 9.45 -8.47
N ALA A 367 -5.81 8.72 -9.19
CA ALA A 367 -7.13 8.36 -8.68
C ALA A 367 -7.04 7.46 -7.44
N LEU A 368 -6.18 6.45 -7.48
CA LEU A 368 -5.91 5.55 -6.36
C LEU A 368 -5.31 6.30 -5.16
N ASP A 369 -4.37 7.20 -5.41
CA ASP A 369 -3.70 7.97 -4.38
C ASP A 369 -4.66 8.89 -3.59
N PHE A 370 -5.52 9.66 -4.27
CA PHE A 370 -6.47 10.52 -3.56
C PHE A 370 -7.57 9.70 -2.88
N ALA A 371 -7.96 8.56 -3.47
CA ALA A 371 -8.92 7.63 -2.88
C ALA A 371 -8.40 7.07 -1.55
N LYS A 372 -7.18 6.54 -1.54
CA LYS A 372 -6.53 6.05 -0.31
C LYS A 372 -6.40 7.14 0.75
N HIS A 373 -5.98 8.33 0.34
CA HIS A 373 -5.86 9.45 1.26
C HIS A 373 -7.21 9.80 1.90
N PHE A 374 -8.28 9.84 1.11
CA PHE A 374 -9.63 10.11 1.61
C PHE A 374 -10.18 8.95 2.45
N LEU A 375 -9.84 7.70 2.10
CA LEU A 375 -10.22 6.51 2.85
C LEU A 375 -9.69 6.55 4.28
N HIS A 376 -8.39 6.80 4.43
CA HIS A 376 -7.72 6.73 5.74
C HIS A 376 -7.90 7.99 6.58
N TYR A 377 -7.90 9.17 5.96
CA TYR A 377 -7.82 10.46 6.70
C TYR A 377 -9.07 11.32 6.55
N GLY A 378 -10.03 10.97 5.67
CA GLY A 378 -11.24 11.76 5.44
C GLY A 378 -10.98 13.15 4.86
N LYS A 379 -9.77 13.40 4.36
CA LYS A 379 -9.31 14.69 3.83
C LYS A 379 -9.02 14.58 2.35
N GLU A 380 -9.29 15.64 1.60
CA GLU A 380 -8.90 15.76 0.20
C GLU A 380 -7.38 15.88 0.08
N ARG A 381 -6.80 15.17 -0.89
CA ARG A 381 -5.36 15.29 -1.17
C ARG A 381 -5.08 16.56 -1.98
N SER A 382 -4.40 17.51 -1.40
CA SER A 382 -4.01 18.75 -2.07
C SER A 382 -2.54 18.72 -2.49
N ILE A 383 -2.28 18.62 -3.79
CA ILE A 383 -0.92 18.74 -4.34
C ILE A 383 -0.31 20.11 -4.00
N GLY A 384 -1.12 21.18 -4.01
CA GLY A 384 -0.65 22.52 -3.62
C GLY A 384 -0.14 22.55 -2.17
N GLN A 385 -0.85 21.93 -1.23
CA GLN A 385 -0.41 21.82 0.17
C GLN A 385 0.85 20.96 0.29
N LEU A 386 0.94 19.84 -0.43
CA LEU A 386 2.13 18.99 -0.46
C LEU A 386 3.36 19.78 -0.94
N LEU A 387 3.23 20.53 -2.03
CA LEU A 387 4.34 21.37 -2.53
C LEU A 387 4.73 22.47 -1.55
N GLN A 388 3.77 23.10 -0.86
CA GLN A 388 4.04 24.07 0.20
C GLN A 388 4.78 23.44 1.40
N GLN A 389 4.41 22.23 1.82
CA GLN A 389 5.12 21.50 2.86
C GLN A 389 6.57 21.21 2.46
N ILE A 390 6.82 20.81 1.22
CA ILE A 390 8.18 20.62 0.69
C ILE A 390 8.96 21.95 0.71
N ASP A 391 8.34 23.05 0.29
CA ASP A 391 9.00 24.37 0.29
C ASP A 391 9.34 24.87 1.71
N ALA A 392 8.55 24.49 2.70
CA ALA A 392 8.77 24.87 4.10
C ALA A 392 9.90 24.09 4.80
N LEU A 393 10.37 22.96 4.23
CA LEU A 393 11.43 22.13 4.85
C LEU A 393 12.73 22.92 4.98
N THR A 394 13.45 22.69 6.08
CA THR A 394 14.76 23.33 6.36
C THR A 394 15.87 22.28 6.53
N ALA A 395 17.12 22.67 6.28
CA ALA A 395 18.25 21.77 6.41
C ALA A 395 18.43 21.20 7.84
N PRO A 396 18.22 21.97 8.92
CA PRO A 396 18.25 21.41 10.27
C PRO A 396 17.17 20.37 10.53
N GLN A 397 15.93 20.57 10.04
CA GLN A 397 14.86 19.56 10.17
C GLN A 397 15.21 18.26 9.45
N LEU A 398 15.81 18.32 8.26
CA LEU A 398 16.27 17.13 7.55
C LEU A 398 17.37 16.41 8.32
N GLN A 399 18.32 17.15 8.87
CA GLN A 399 19.42 16.59 9.67
C GLN A 399 18.90 15.89 10.93
N ASP A 400 17.99 16.53 11.65
CA ASP A 400 17.33 15.95 12.84
C ASP A 400 16.63 14.63 12.52
N VAL A 401 15.86 14.60 11.42
CA VAL A 401 15.21 13.37 10.95
C VAL A 401 16.22 12.32 10.51
N ALA A 402 17.29 12.71 9.83
CA ALA A 402 18.37 11.79 9.45
C ALA A 402 19.02 11.16 10.68
N GLN A 403 19.35 11.96 11.70
CA GLN A 403 19.92 11.48 12.98
C GLN A 403 18.97 10.53 13.72
N HIS A 404 17.66 10.74 13.61
CA HIS A 404 16.67 9.88 14.25
C HIS A 404 16.49 8.56 13.49
N VAL A 405 16.34 8.61 12.16
CA VAL A 405 15.96 7.44 11.34
C VAL A 405 17.17 6.58 10.97
N PHE A 406 18.31 7.21 10.67
CA PHE A 406 19.51 6.53 10.19
C PHE A 406 20.52 6.18 11.29
N ALA A 407 20.16 6.41 12.57
CA ALA A 407 21.03 6.05 13.69
C ALA A 407 21.39 4.55 13.64
N PRO A 408 22.67 4.17 13.75
CA PRO A 408 23.09 2.76 13.66
C PRO A 408 22.39 1.83 14.65
N THR A 409 21.97 2.36 15.81
CA THR A 409 21.23 1.60 16.84
C THR A 409 19.78 1.29 16.46
N ARG A 410 19.25 1.91 15.41
CA ARG A 410 17.88 1.69 14.93
C ARG A 410 17.81 0.88 13.65
N LEU A 411 18.92 0.81 12.92
CA LEU A 411 18.97 0.11 11.65
C LEU A 411 18.96 -1.40 11.86
N GLN A 412 18.05 -2.05 11.17
CA GLN A 412 17.99 -3.49 11.01
C GLN A 412 18.46 -3.86 9.60
N GLN A 413 18.98 -5.06 9.45
CA GLN A 413 19.54 -5.55 8.19
C GLN A 413 19.03 -6.95 7.91
N LEU A 414 18.66 -7.20 6.65
CA LEU A 414 18.29 -8.51 6.12
C LEU A 414 19.15 -8.78 4.88
N ILE A 415 19.62 -10.03 4.74
CA ILE A 415 20.36 -10.51 3.56
C ILE A 415 19.74 -11.86 3.15
N LEU A 416 19.33 -11.96 1.89
CA LEU A 416 18.87 -13.16 1.24
C LEU A 416 19.89 -13.61 0.17
#